data_ac9598192405d9e1326b83ab7ee2350c
#
_entry.id   ac9598192405d9e1326b83ab7ee2350c
#
_cell.length_a   1.000
_cell.length_b   1.000
_cell.length_c   1.000
_cell.angle_alpha   90.00
_cell.angle_beta   90.00
_cell.angle_gamma   90.00
#
_symmetry.space_group_name_H-M   'P 1'
#
loop_
_entity.id
_entity.type
_entity.pdbx_description
1 polymer ?
#
loop_
_entity_poly.entity_id
_entity_poly.type
_entity_poly.pdbx_seq_one_letter_code
_entity_poly.pdbx_strand_id
1 'polypeptide(L)'
;MDKKLMRLFRPSRSIYYVLMVAFAIGSVMVGQYLLAAAELAATAAAFFVHLSHQRASNRRIRQYLQRASDTLESTGQGASPFPAVLVQLGDENVVWCNAKFTELTGLTLTSVNHQLEDVLPGVGVDWLVTGKTECPKELSMNGRRYRLYGTAVKEKNGPALVGVIYLNDLTELYQVRDEYIRSRPVVSIIMVDNYE
;
A
#
# COMPACT_ATOMS: atom_id res chain seq x y z
N MET A 1 -19.19 -16.65 9.29
CA MET A 1 -19.22 -15.36 10.00
C MET A 1 -18.41 -14.38 9.19
N ASP A 2 -19.07 -13.37 8.59
CA ASP A 2 -18.52 -12.55 7.53
C ASP A 2 -17.34 -11.66 7.97
N LYS A 3 -16.18 -11.84 7.32
CA LYS A 3 -14.99 -10.98 7.50
C LYS A 3 -15.24 -9.50 7.17
N LYS A 4 -16.30 -9.18 6.42
CA LYS A 4 -16.75 -7.80 6.16
C LYS A 4 -17.29 -7.11 7.41
N LEU A 5 -17.99 -7.84 8.28
CA LEU A 5 -18.50 -7.31 9.54
C LEU A 5 -17.38 -7.02 10.56
N MET A 6 -16.29 -7.79 10.57
CA MET A 6 -15.13 -7.51 11.43
C MET A 6 -14.36 -6.26 11.02
N ARG A 7 -14.39 -5.84 9.74
CA ARG A 7 -13.79 -4.57 9.29
C ARG A 7 -14.58 -3.35 9.76
N LEU A 8 -15.91 -3.46 9.81
CA LEU A 8 -16.78 -2.41 10.34
C LEU A 8 -16.63 -2.22 11.86
N PHE A 9 -16.23 -3.28 12.58
CA PHE A 9 -16.03 -3.27 14.04
C PHE A 9 -14.57 -3.08 14.48
N ARG A 10 -13.62 -2.82 13.55
CA ARG A 10 -12.32 -2.31 13.95
C ARG A 10 -12.53 -0.84 14.28
N PRO A 11 -12.70 -0.46 15.56
CA PRO A 11 -12.94 0.93 15.91
C PRO A 11 -11.74 1.71 15.38
N SER A 12 -11.99 2.57 14.40
CA SER A 12 -10.99 3.53 13.96
C SER A 12 -10.48 4.21 15.23
N ARG A 13 -9.18 4.28 15.43
CA ARG A 13 -8.60 4.94 16.62
C ARG A 13 -9.16 6.34 16.82
N SER A 14 -9.66 6.97 15.76
CA SER A 14 -10.40 8.22 15.77
C SER A 14 -11.66 8.17 16.65
N ILE A 15 -12.34 7.02 16.77
CA ILE A 15 -13.56 6.88 17.58
C ILE A 15 -13.26 7.13 19.06
N TYR A 16 -12.10 6.68 19.56
CA TYR A 16 -11.70 6.93 20.94
C TYR A 16 -11.50 8.41 21.24
N TYR A 17 -10.89 9.15 20.30
CA TYR A 17 -10.70 10.60 20.46
C TYR A 17 -12.03 11.35 20.42
N VAL A 18 -12.95 10.95 19.52
CA VAL A 18 -14.31 11.53 19.46
C VAL A 18 -15.06 11.28 20.76
N LEU A 19 -14.95 10.07 21.31
CA LEU A 19 -15.62 9.70 22.56
C LEU A 19 -15.05 10.47 23.76
N MET A 20 -13.73 10.66 23.84
CA MET A 20 -13.09 11.49 24.88
C MET A 20 -13.49 12.95 24.78
N VAL A 21 -13.59 13.51 23.58
CA VAL A 21 -14.06 14.90 23.38
C VAL A 21 -15.54 15.04 23.78
N ALA A 22 -16.38 14.06 23.42
CA ALA A 22 -17.78 14.05 23.82
C ALA A 22 -17.95 13.98 25.34
N PHE A 23 -17.10 13.24 26.05
CA PHE A 23 -17.10 13.14 27.50
C PHE A 23 -16.67 14.48 28.14
N ALA A 24 -15.64 15.15 27.61
CA ALA A 24 -15.22 16.47 28.04
C ALA A 24 -16.35 17.55 27.92
N ILE A 25 -17.11 17.47 26.82
CA ILE A 25 -18.29 18.36 26.63
C ILE A 25 -19.34 18.06 27.70
N GLY A 26 -19.59 16.78 28.03
CA GLY A 26 -20.50 16.40 29.10
C GLY A 26 -20.08 16.93 30.46
N SER A 27 -18.78 16.88 30.79
CA SER A 27 -18.22 17.43 32.05
C SER A 27 -18.42 18.94 32.16
N VAL A 28 -18.34 19.67 31.05
CA VAL A 28 -18.67 21.13 31.00
C VAL A 28 -20.14 21.37 31.31
N MET A 29 -21.05 20.57 30.76
CA MET A 29 -22.48 20.71 30.97
C MET A 29 -22.89 20.48 32.44
N VAL A 30 -22.13 19.65 33.17
CA VAL A 30 -22.33 19.39 34.61
C VAL A 30 -21.65 20.45 35.49
N GLY A 31 -20.96 21.44 34.90
CA GLY A 31 -20.29 22.53 35.61
C GLY A 31 -18.93 22.20 36.21
N GLN A 32 -18.35 21.04 35.81
CA GLN A 32 -17.04 20.61 36.32
C GLN A 32 -15.91 21.05 35.37
N TYR A 33 -15.65 22.33 35.29
CA TYR A 33 -14.69 22.92 34.31
C TYR A 33 -13.25 22.44 34.50
N LEU A 34 -12.80 22.21 35.74
CA LEU A 34 -11.46 21.71 36.02
C LEU A 34 -11.28 20.30 35.50
N LEU A 35 -12.29 19.44 35.60
CA LEU A 35 -12.25 18.07 35.11
C LEU A 35 -12.27 18.03 33.59
N ALA A 36 -13.08 18.83 32.94
CA ALA A 36 -13.12 19.00 31.49
C ALA A 36 -11.77 19.49 30.93
N ALA A 37 -11.12 20.44 31.60
CA ALA A 37 -9.79 20.90 31.19
C ALA A 37 -8.71 19.81 31.31
N ALA A 38 -8.75 19.01 32.37
CA ALA A 38 -7.83 17.87 32.54
C ALA A 38 -8.04 16.79 31.47
N GLU A 39 -9.27 16.47 31.10
CA GLU A 39 -9.63 15.52 30.05
C GLU A 39 -9.16 15.98 28.67
N LEU A 40 -9.33 17.24 28.35
CA LEU A 40 -8.85 17.83 27.09
C LEU A 40 -7.32 17.81 27.03
N ALA A 41 -6.64 18.15 28.13
CA ALA A 41 -5.18 18.09 28.20
C ALA A 41 -4.66 16.65 28.03
N ALA A 42 -5.29 15.67 28.67
CA ALA A 42 -4.95 14.25 28.52
C ALA A 42 -5.16 13.74 27.09
N THR A 43 -6.25 14.16 26.45
CA THR A 43 -6.57 13.80 25.05
C THR A 43 -5.53 14.39 24.09
N ALA A 44 -5.17 15.66 24.27
CA ALA A 44 -4.14 16.32 23.46
C ALA A 44 -2.75 15.67 23.64
N ALA A 45 -2.38 15.32 24.86
CA ALA A 45 -1.14 14.63 25.16
C ALA A 45 -1.09 13.23 24.51
N ALA A 46 -2.16 12.44 24.63
CA ALA A 46 -2.27 11.12 24.00
C ALA A 46 -2.19 11.21 22.47
N PHE A 47 -2.83 12.21 21.88
CA PHE A 47 -2.76 12.46 20.44
C PHE A 47 -1.35 12.86 20.00
N PHE A 48 -0.67 13.72 20.74
CA PHE A 48 0.70 14.12 20.44
C PHE A 48 1.70 12.96 20.54
N VAL A 49 1.60 12.13 21.59
CA VAL A 49 2.41 10.91 21.75
C VAL A 49 2.14 9.95 20.60
N HIS A 50 0.90 9.78 20.18
CA HIS A 50 0.54 8.94 19.05
C HIS A 50 1.17 9.41 17.73
N LEU A 51 1.08 10.71 17.43
CA LEU A 51 1.72 11.31 16.24
C LEU A 51 3.24 11.18 16.26
N SER A 52 3.87 11.41 17.42
CA SER A 52 5.32 11.32 17.56
C SER A 52 5.81 9.87 17.38
N HIS A 53 5.05 8.90 17.87
CA HIS A 53 5.38 7.49 17.74
C HIS A 53 5.28 6.99 16.29
N GLN A 54 4.24 7.41 15.55
CA GLN A 54 4.12 7.11 14.12
C GLN A 54 5.28 7.71 13.32
N ARG A 55 5.63 8.98 13.58
CA ARG A 55 6.74 9.66 12.90
C ARG A 55 8.09 9.01 13.18
N ALA A 56 8.32 8.56 14.40
CA ALA A 56 9.57 7.92 14.80
C ALA A 56 9.75 6.53 14.16
N SER A 57 8.71 5.72 14.11
CA SER A 57 8.74 4.40 13.47
C SER A 57 9.05 4.51 11.97
N ASN A 58 8.34 5.38 11.26
CA ASN A 58 8.55 5.58 9.83
C ASN A 58 9.95 6.11 9.47
N ARG A 59 10.53 6.97 10.32
CA ARG A 59 11.90 7.49 10.13
C ARG A 59 12.95 6.40 10.22
N ARG A 60 12.84 5.47 11.18
CA ARG A 60 13.81 4.39 11.37
C ARG A 60 13.80 3.43 10.18
N ILE A 61 12.63 3.03 9.70
CA ILE A 61 12.49 2.14 8.55
C ILE A 61 13.08 2.80 7.29
N ARG A 62 12.75 4.08 7.04
CA ARG A 62 13.33 4.84 5.91
C ARG A 62 14.84 4.88 5.94
N GLN A 63 15.45 5.17 7.10
CA GLN A 63 16.90 5.24 7.22
C GLN A 63 17.59 3.88 6.99
N TYR A 64 17.01 2.79 7.46
CA TYR A 64 17.52 1.45 7.19
C TYR A 64 17.47 1.09 5.71
N LEU A 65 16.34 1.40 5.06
CA LEU A 65 16.14 1.08 3.65
C LEU A 65 16.97 1.98 2.73
N GLN A 66 17.10 3.28 3.03
CA GLN A 66 18.00 4.15 2.29
C GLN A 66 19.45 3.67 2.38
N ARG A 67 19.94 3.36 3.57
CA ARG A 67 21.30 2.83 3.72
C ARG A 67 21.50 1.50 2.99
N ALA A 68 20.53 0.60 3.05
CA ALA A 68 20.59 -0.65 2.31
C ALA A 68 20.55 -0.42 0.78
N SER A 69 19.72 0.50 0.30
CA SER A 69 19.63 0.89 -1.11
C SER A 69 20.93 1.56 -1.59
N ASP A 70 21.44 2.54 -0.84
CA ASP A 70 22.68 3.25 -1.17
C ASP A 70 23.88 2.30 -1.21
N THR A 71 23.92 1.32 -0.30
CA THR A 71 24.99 0.31 -0.27
C THR A 71 24.88 -0.63 -1.48
N LEU A 72 23.68 -1.00 -1.90
CA LEU A 72 23.43 -1.86 -3.04
C LEU A 72 23.67 -1.12 -4.37
N GLU A 73 23.32 0.16 -4.46
CA GLU A 73 23.60 1.00 -5.63
C GLU A 73 25.10 1.26 -5.80
N SER A 74 25.83 1.52 -4.70
CA SER A 74 27.28 1.76 -4.74
C SER A 74 28.08 0.52 -5.13
N THR A 75 27.56 -0.68 -4.90
CA THR A 75 28.23 -1.94 -5.26
C THR A 75 27.91 -2.41 -6.70
N GLY A 76 27.06 -1.68 -7.42
CA GLY A 76 26.69 -2.02 -8.81
C GLY A 76 25.89 -3.31 -8.97
N GLN A 77 25.59 -4.03 -7.89
CA GLN A 77 24.96 -5.34 -7.88
C GLN A 77 23.52 -5.36 -7.35
N GLY A 78 22.95 -4.20 -6.96
CA GLY A 78 21.77 -4.23 -6.10
C GLY A 78 20.60 -3.34 -6.48
N ALA A 79 20.65 -2.61 -7.58
CA ALA A 79 19.44 -1.92 -8.03
C ALA A 79 18.42 -2.98 -8.45
N SER A 80 17.35 -3.14 -7.66
CA SER A 80 16.23 -4.01 -8.07
C SER A 80 15.83 -3.67 -9.50
N PRO A 81 15.81 -4.62 -10.43
CA PRO A 81 15.40 -4.35 -11.80
C PRO A 81 13.93 -3.93 -11.90
N PHE A 82 13.17 -4.12 -10.84
CA PHE A 82 11.73 -3.83 -10.76
C PHE A 82 11.45 -2.59 -9.93
N PRO A 83 10.44 -1.76 -10.30
CA PRO A 83 9.88 -0.76 -9.42
C PRO A 83 9.41 -1.41 -8.12
N ALA A 84 9.82 -0.84 -6.98
CA ALA A 84 9.51 -1.40 -5.66
C ALA A 84 9.01 -0.31 -4.72
N VAL A 85 7.99 -0.65 -3.93
CA VAL A 85 7.41 0.21 -2.91
C VAL A 85 7.22 -0.55 -1.60
N LEU A 86 7.50 0.12 -0.49
CA LEU A 86 7.29 -0.38 0.85
C LEU A 86 6.08 0.32 1.47
N VAL A 87 5.14 -0.45 1.96
CA VAL A 87 3.86 0.03 2.48
C VAL A 87 3.64 -0.48 3.89
N GLN A 88 3.16 0.38 4.77
CA GLN A 88 2.69 0.00 6.08
C GLN A 88 1.29 -0.61 5.96
N LEU A 89 1.12 -1.90 6.34
CA LEU A 89 -0.12 -2.64 6.10
C LEU A 89 -1.30 -2.20 6.98
N GLY A 90 -1.04 -1.41 8.04
CA GLY A 90 -2.08 -0.96 8.98
C GLY A 90 -2.89 0.22 8.50
N ASP A 91 -2.24 1.18 7.87
CA ASP A 91 -2.78 2.46 7.40
C ASP A 91 -2.54 2.70 5.90
N GLU A 92 -1.97 1.70 5.21
CA GLU A 92 -1.68 1.70 3.77
C GLU A 92 -0.79 2.85 3.30
N ASN A 93 0.00 3.43 4.22
CA ASN A 93 0.90 4.52 3.91
C ASN A 93 2.18 4.02 3.24
N VAL A 94 2.59 4.72 2.18
CA VAL A 94 3.87 4.48 1.52
C VAL A 94 5.01 4.98 2.41
N VAL A 95 5.90 4.06 2.80
CA VAL A 95 7.04 4.33 3.68
C VAL A 95 8.30 4.61 2.87
N TRP A 96 8.50 3.87 1.78
CA TRP A 96 9.67 3.96 0.93
C TRP A 96 9.37 3.46 -0.48
N CYS A 97 10.11 3.96 -1.46
CA CYS A 97 10.13 3.41 -2.81
C CYS A 97 11.54 3.57 -3.41
N ASN A 98 11.85 2.75 -4.42
CA ASN A 98 13.10 2.86 -5.14
C ASN A 98 13.01 3.88 -6.29
N ALA A 99 14.17 4.23 -6.89
CA ALA A 99 14.25 5.20 -7.98
C ALA A 99 13.34 4.82 -9.18
N LYS A 100 13.29 3.54 -9.55
CA LYS A 100 12.43 3.06 -10.65
C LYS A 100 10.94 3.25 -10.38
N PHE A 101 10.52 3.09 -9.14
CA PHE A 101 9.14 3.37 -8.75
C PHE A 101 8.84 4.86 -8.80
N THR A 102 9.80 5.70 -8.38
CA THR A 102 9.71 7.17 -8.46
C THR A 102 9.61 7.63 -9.92
N GLU A 103 10.43 7.09 -10.82
CA GLU A 103 10.37 7.37 -12.25
C GLU A 103 9.02 6.99 -12.88
N LEU A 104 8.47 5.85 -12.46
CA LEU A 104 7.19 5.35 -12.96
C LEU A 104 5.99 6.20 -12.51
N THR A 105 5.97 6.59 -11.24
CA THR A 105 4.81 7.25 -10.61
C THR A 105 4.95 8.76 -10.48
N GLY A 106 6.16 9.30 -10.68
CA GLY A 106 6.47 10.71 -10.40
C GLY A 106 6.49 11.05 -8.90
N LEU A 107 6.42 10.03 -8.03
CA LEU A 107 6.35 10.22 -6.58
C LEU A 107 7.70 10.71 -6.04
N THR A 108 7.74 11.89 -5.47
CA THR A 108 8.94 12.38 -4.78
C THR A 108 8.86 12.01 -3.30
N LEU A 109 9.83 11.26 -2.78
CA LEU A 109 9.88 10.78 -1.39
C LEU A 109 9.89 11.87 -0.30
N THR A 110 10.07 13.13 -0.70
CA THR A 110 9.97 14.29 0.19
C THR A 110 8.54 14.63 0.58
N SER A 111 7.54 14.17 -0.17
CA SER A 111 6.13 14.33 0.18
C SER A 111 5.70 13.25 1.16
N VAL A 112 5.55 13.63 2.39
CA VAL A 112 5.17 12.79 3.53
C VAL A 112 3.72 12.32 3.40
N ASN A 113 3.46 11.01 3.61
CA ASN A 113 2.14 10.39 3.74
C ASN A 113 1.30 10.28 2.46
N HIS A 114 1.82 9.65 1.41
CA HIS A 114 0.95 9.16 0.34
C HIS A 114 0.32 7.83 0.75
N GLN A 115 -0.98 7.72 0.59
CA GLN A 115 -1.66 6.43 0.67
C GLN A 115 -1.36 5.62 -0.58
N LEU A 116 -1.31 4.30 -0.45
CA LEU A 116 -1.05 3.41 -1.57
C LEU A 116 -2.08 3.60 -2.69
N GLU A 117 -3.34 3.83 -2.33
CA GLU A 117 -4.45 4.06 -3.27
C GLU A 117 -4.23 5.29 -4.16
N ASP A 118 -3.60 6.35 -3.63
CA ASP A 118 -3.29 7.57 -4.40
C ASP A 118 -2.20 7.33 -5.46
N VAL A 119 -1.31 6.36 -5.19
CA VAL A 119 -0.15 6.06 -6.03
C VAL A 119 -0.43 4.90 -6.98
N LEU A 120 -1.12 3.88 -6.50
CA LEU A 120 -1.50 2.68 -7.24
C LEU A 120 -3.03 2.45 -7.12
N PRO A 121 -3.84 3.15 -7.92
CA PRO A 121 -5.29 3.10 -7.82
C PRO A 121 -5.85 1.68 -7.97
N GLY A 122 -6.75 1.30 -7.06
CA GLY A 122 -7.39 -0.01 -7.05
C GLY A 122 -6.53 -1.16 -6.51
N VAL A 123 -5.34 -0.86 -5.97
CA VAL A 123 -4.44 -1.82 -5.34
C VAL A 123 -4.49 -1.66 -3.82
N GLY A 124 -5.24 -2.55 -3.15
CA GLY A 124 -5.21 -2.63 -1.69
C GLY A 124 -4.12 -3.59 -1.20
N VAL A 125 -3.89 -3.62 0.12
CA VAL A 125 -2.89 -4.49 0.77
C VAL A 125 -3.47 -5.82 1.29
N ASP A 126 -4.75 -6.08 1.12
CA ASP A 126 -5.46 -7.25 1.66
C ASP A 126 -4.84 -8.59 1.27
N TRP A 127 -4.36 -8.68 0.05
CA TRP A 127 -3.72 -9.88 -0.46
C TRP A 127 -2.40 -10.18 0.26
N LEU A 128 -1.62 -9.15 0.64
CA LEU A 128 -0.41 -9.30 1.44
C LEU A 128 -0.74 -9.75 2.87
N VAL A 129 -1.77 -9.17 3.48
CA VAL A 129 -2.21 -9.55 4.83
C VAL A 129 -2.70 -10.99 4.88
N THR A 130 -3.32 -11.48 3.79
CA THR A 130 -3.77 -12.89 3.67
C THR A 130 -2.65 -13.85 3.29
N GLY A 131 -1.40 -13.38 3.14
CA GLY A 131 -0.24 -14.22 2.83
C GLY A 131 -0.10 -14.59 1.35
N LYS A 132 -0.83 -13.94 0.46
CA LYS A 132 -0.64 -14.12 -0.99
C LYS A 132 0.60 -13.35 -1.42
N THR A 133 1.36 -13.93 -2.35
CA THR A 133 2.56 -13.32 -2.94
C THR A 133 2.28 -12.58 -4.24
N GLU A 134 1.12 -12.80 -4.84
CA GLU A 134 0.69 -12.17 -6.09
C GLU A 134 -0.64 -11.44 -5.88
N CYS A 135 -0.74 -10.22 -6.39
CA CYS A 135 -1.98 -9.44 -6.38
C CYS A 135 -2.99 -10.05 -7.35
N PRO A 136 -4.24 -10.28 -6.95
CA PRO A 136 -5.26 -10.85 -7.83
C PRO A 136 -5.68 -9.91 -8.97
N LYS A 137 -5.30 -8.63 -8.88
CA LYS A 137 -5.59 -7.61 -9.89
C LYS A 137 -4.33 -7.18 -10.61
N GLU A 138 -4.41 -7.04 -11.92
CA GLU A 138 -3.39 -6.36 -12.71
C GLU A 138 -3.62 -4.84 -12.66
N LEU A 139 -2.54 -4.08 -12.64
CA LEU A 139 -2.55 -2.63 -12.67
C LEU A 139 -2.29 -2.14 -14.09
N SER A 140 -3.16 -1.27 -14.60
CA SER A 140 -2.91 -0.53 -15.84
C SER A 140 -2.57 0.92 -15.51
N MET A 141 -1.37 1.36 -15.85
CA MET A 141 -0.88 2.70 -15.59
C MET A 141 0.00 3.20 -16.74
N ASN A 142 -0.19 4.44 -17.16
CA ASN A 142 0.57 5.08 -18.24
C ASN A 142 0.58 4.25 -19.55
N GLY A 143 -0.52 3.56 -19.88
CA GLY A 143 -0.62 2.71 -21.07
C GLY A 143 0.14 1.38 -20.97
N ARG A 144 0.71 1.06 -19.83
CA ARG A 144 1.42 -0.18 -19.54
C ARG A 144 0.62 -1.06 -18.59
N ARG A 145 0.89 -2.38 -18.62
CA ARG A 145 0.25 -3.37 -17.74
C ARG A 145 1.29 -3.94 -16.79
N TYR A 146 0.94 -3.90 -15.50
CA TYR A 146 1.82 -4.39 -14.44
C TYR A 146 1.14 -5.50 -13.65
N ARG A 147 1.91 -6.53 -13.33
CA ARG A 147 1.55 -7.52 -12.33
C ARG A 147 2.32 -7.22 -11.05
N LEU A 148 1.61 -7.26 -9.93
CA LEU A 148 2.19 -6.91 -8.64
C LEU A 148 2.48 -8.17 -7.86
N TYR A 149 3.70 -8.24 -7.36
CA TYR A 149 4.18 -9.27 -6.45
C TYR A 149 4.59 -8.62 -5.14
N GLY A 150 4.47 -9.35 -4.03
CA GLY A 150 4.90 -8.80 -2.76
C GLY A 150 4.91 -9.80 -1.63
N THR A 151 5.47 -9.35 -0.53
CA THR A 151 5.54 -10.12 0.70
C THR A 151 5.33 -9.22 1.91
N ALA A 152 4.68 -9.76 2.94
CA ALA A 152 4.49 -9.07 4.21
C ALA A 152 5.62 -9.47 5.18
N VAL A 153 6.29 -8.47 5.75
CA VAL A 153 7.34 -8.66 6.74
C VAL A 153 6.84 -8.16 8.09
N LYS A 154 6.98 -9.01 9.12
CA LYS A 154 6.72 -8.61 10.51
C LYS A 154 8.00 -8.05 11.11
N GLU A 155 7.94 -6.86 11.66
CA GLU A 155 9.04 -6.32 12.43
C GLU A 155 9.21 -7.10 13.73
N LYS A 156 10.46 -7.51 14.06
CA LYS A 156 10.76 -8.35 15.24
C LYS A 156 10.31 -7.76 16.59
N ASN A 157 10.19 -6.43 16.68
CA ASN A 157 9.92 -5.70 17.94
C ASN A 157 8.77 -4.68 17.81
N GLY A 158 7.92 -4.76 16.78
CA GLY A 158 6.85 -3.79 16.58
C GLY A 158 5.54 -4.38 16.10
N PRO A 159 4.42 -3.70 16.34
CA PRO A 159 3.11 -4.10 15.83
C PRO A 159 2.92 -3.83 14.34
N ALA A 160 3.88 -3.20 13.69
CA ALA A 160 3.76 -2.77 12.30
C ALA A 160 4.14 -3.89 11.34
N LEU A 161 3.14 -4.44 10.66
CA LEU A 161 3.33 -5.23 9.45
C LEU A 161 3.68 -4.27 8.32
N VAL A 162 4.80 -4.53 7.67
CA VAL A 162 5.26 -3.80 6.49
C VAL A 162 5.18 -4.74 5.29
N GLY A 163 4.64 -4.27 4.17
CA GLY A 163 4.59 -5.00 2.92
C GLY A 163 5.56 -4.41 1.90
N VAL A 164 6.28 -5.27 1.19
CA VAL A 164 7.06 -4.89 0.01
C VAL A 164 6.28 -5.30 -1.21
N ILE A 165 6.08 -4.39 -2.16
CA ILE A 165 5.38 -4.64 -3.42
C ILE A 165 6.33 -4.35 -4.57
N TYR A 166 6.42 -5.27 -5.52
CA TYR A 166 7.19 -5.15 -6.75
C TYR A 166 6.26 -5.11 -7.95
N LEU A 167 6.55 -4.25 -8.92
CA LEU A 167 5.79 -4.14 -10.16
C LEU A 167 6.57 -4.80 -11.29
N ASN A 168 5.97 -5.79 -11.93
CA ASN A 168 6.51 -6.44 -13.12
C ASN A 168 5.75 -5.93 -14.35
N ASP A 169 6.45 -5.31 -15.30
CA ASP A 169 5.88 -4.84 -16.55
C ASP A 169 5.62 -6.03 -17.49
N LEU A 170 4.37 -6.25 -17.83
CA LEU A 170 3.92 -7.30 -18.74
C LEU A 170 3.51 -6.76 -20.11
N THR A 171 3.75 -5.50 -20.39
CA THR A 171 3.26 -4.84 -21.61
C THR A 171 3.79 -5.53 -22.86
N GLU A 172 5.10 -5.79 -22.91
CA GLU A 172 5.73 -6.47 -24.05
C GLU A 172 5.20 -7.90 -24.21
N LEU A 173 5.04 -8.63 -23.10
CA LEU A 173 4.47 -9.98 -23.11
C LEU A 173 3.08 -10.02 -23.75
N TYR A 174 2.23 -9.07 -23.37
CA TYR A 174 0.89 -8.97 -23.94
C TYR A 174 0.92 -8.54 -25.41
N GLN A 175 1.81 -7.63 -25.81
CA GLN A 175 1.96 -7.23 -27.21
C GLN A 175 2.37 -8.41 -28.09
N VAL A 176 3.40 -9.15 -27.69
CA VAL A 176 3.87 -10.35 -28.42
C VAL A 176 2.79 -11.43 -28.48
N ARG A 177 2.06 -11.63 -27.39
CA ARG A 177 0.95 -12.59 -27.38
C ARG A 177 -0.16 -12.21 -28.34
N ASP A 178 -0.54 -10.92 -28.34
CA ASP A 178 -1.62 -10.43 -29.18
C ASP A 178 -1.22 -10.45 -30.69
N GLU A 179 0.05 -10.16 -30.98
CA GLU A 179 0.61 -10.32 -32.32
C GLU A 179 0.60 -11.78 -32.75
N TYR A 180 1.04 -12.69 -31.88
CA TYR A 180 0.98 -14.12 -32.16
C TYR A 180 -0.43 -14.64 -32.42
N ILE A 181 -1.41 -14.18 -31.66
CA ILE A 181 -2.82 -14.56 -31.86
C ILE A 181 -3.34 -14.03 -33.20
N ARG A 182 -2.99 -12.78 -33.58
CA ARG A 182 -3.41 -12.19 -34.86
C ARG A 182 -2.74 -12.83 -36.06
N SER A 183 -1.52 -13.33 -35.93
CA SER A 183 -0.76 -13.96 -37.02
C SER A 183 -1.12 -15.43 -37.24
N ARG A 184 -2.00 -16.02 -36.40
CA ARG A 184 -2.42 -17.42 -36.59
C ARG A 184 -3.17 -17.60 -37.89
N PRO A 185 -2.75 -18.50 -38.80
CA PRO A 185 -3.49 -18.81 -40.00
C PRO A 185 -4.82 -19.48 -39.63
N VAL A 186 -5.91 -19.02 -40.23
CA VAL A 186 -7.20 -19.69 -40.14
C VAL A 186 -7.28 -20.63 -41.32
N VAL A 187 -7.33 -21.94 -41.06
CA VAL A 187 -7.58 -22.95 -42.09
C VAL A 187 -9.07 -23.26 -42.08
N SER A 188 -9.77 -22.90 -43.17
CA SER A 188 -11.17 -23.31 -43.39
C SER A 188 -11.18 -24.44 -44.44
N ILE A 189 -11.83 -25.55 -44.11
CA ILE A 189 -12.09 -26.66 -45.03
C ILE A 189 -13.54 -26.50 -45.54
N ILE A 190 -13.69 -26.19 -46.82
CA ILE A 190 -14.99 -26.11 -47.47
C ILE A 190 -15.20 -27.47 -48.15
N MET A 191 -16.14 -28.26 -47.64
CA MET A 191 -16.63 -29.44 -48.35
C MET A 191 -17.81 -29.05 -49.20
N VAL A 192 -17.68 -29.23 -50.49
CA VAL A 192 -18.82 -29.10 -51.42
C VAL A 192 -19.39 -30.50 -51.58
N ASP A 193 -20.58 -30.67 -51.03
CA ASP A 193 -21.37 -31.89 -51.19
C ASP A 193 -22.28 -31.71 -52.42
N ASN A 194 -22.32 -32.73 -53.30
CA ASN A 194 -23.02 -32.75 -54.61
C ASN A 194 -22.28 -32.04 -55.75
N TYR A 195 -21.41 -32.81 -56.39
CA TYR A 195 -21.09 -32.65 -57.81
C TYR A 195 -21.98 -33.68 -58.56
N GLU A 196 -23.10 -33.25 -59.12
CA GLU A 196 -23.75 -33.89 -60.24
C GLU A 196 -23.29 -33.26 -61.53
#